data_d2c7eddf0cfe26f0e51371e82140694c
#
_entry.id   d2c7eddf0cfe26f0e51371e82140694c
#
_cell.length_a   1.000
_cell.length_b   1.000
_cell.length_c   1.000
_cell.angle_alpha   90.00
_cell.angle_beta   90.00
_cell.angle_gamma   90.00
#
_symmetry.space_group_name_H-M   'P 1'
#
loop_
_entity.id
_entity.type
_entity.pdbx_description
1 polymer ?
#
loop_
_entity_poly.entity_id
_entity_poly.type
_entity_poly.pdbx_seq_one_letter_code
_entity_poly.pdbx_strand_id
1 'polypeptide(L)'
;MDFNKMIPELSVFDINKTKRFYCRLGFKIEYERNDERFVFMSFQDSQFMFEQIHDDGWNTGELSYPLGRGINFSIAVEDVEEFYKLVKTLNFEIYRELTRNKYQVNGTEETQIEFLIQDPNGYLLRFTNW
;
A
#
# COMPACT_ATOMS: atom_id res chain seq x y z
N MET A 1 -0.75 13.52 -15.43
CA MET A 1 -0.29 12.43 -14.53
C MET A 1 0.58 11.46 -15.31
N ASP A 2 1.72 11.14 -14.77
CA ASP A 2 2.62 10.17 -15.37
C ASP A 2 2.37 8.79 -14.73
N PHE A 3 2.21 7.78 -15.58
CA PHE A 3 2.04 6.41 -15.11
C PHE A 3 3.39 5.75 -14.89
N ASN A 4 3.56 5.10 -13.74
CA ASN A 4 4.75 4.28 -13.50
C ASN A 4 4.79 3.11 -14.48
N LYS A 5 5.99 2.61 -14.77
CA LYS A 5 6.14 1.47 -15.69
C LYS A 5 5.51 0.20 -15.13
N MET A 6 5.62 0.00 -13.83
CA MET A 6 4.97 -1.11 -13.15
C MET A 6 3.96 -0.57 -12.16
N ILE A 7 2.71 -0.98 -12.29
CA ILE A 7 1.64 -0.57 -11.40
C ILE A 7 0.91 -1.83 -10.96
N PRO A 8 0.93 -2.17 -9.68
CA PRO A 8 0.16 -3.30 -9.20
C PRO A 8 -1.33 -2.99 -9.23
N GLU A 9 -2.11 -3.96 -9.69
CA GLU A 9 -3.57 -3.93 -9.60
C GLU A 9 -3.99 -4.94 -8.54
N LEU A 10 -4.64 -4.47 -7.50
CA LEU A 10 -4.99 -5.27 -6.33
C LEU A 10 -6.50 -5.51 -6.31
N SER A 11 -6.88 -6.77 -6.17
CA SER A 11 -8.28 -7.12 -5.92
C SER A 11 -8.64 -6.79 -4.49
N VAL A 12 -9.81 -6.22 -4.27
CA VAL A 12 -10.28 -5.80 -2.95
C VAL A 12 -11.69 -6.30 -2.68
N PHE A 13 -12.05 -6.44 -1.41
CA PHE A 13 -13.38 -6.92 -1.03
C PHE A 13 -14.44 -5.84 -1.17
N ASP A 14 -14.11 -4.61 -0.78
CA ASP A 14 -15.05 -3.48 -0.78
C ASP A 14 -14.30 -2.24 -1.25
N ILE A 15 -14.61 -1.77 -2.45
CA ILE A 15 -13.89 -0.65 -3.06
C ILE A 15 -14.06 0.64 -2.26
N ASN A 16 -15.23 0.88 -1.68
CA ASN A 16 -15.48 2.10 -0.91
C ASN A 16 -14.69 2.10 0.40
N LYS A 17 -14.64 0.97 1.08
CA LYS A 17 -13.85 0.81 2.30
C LYS A 17 -12.36 0.96 2.00
N THR A 18 -11.91 0.41 0.89
CA THR A 18 -10.53 0.52 0.43
C THR A 18 -10.16 1.97 0.14
N LYS A 19 -11.01 2.69 -0.60
CA LYS A 19 -10.77 4.12 -0.89
C LYS A 19 -10.65 4.94 0.40
N ARG A 20 -11.55 4.73 1.35
CA ARG A 20 -11.51 5.46 2.63
C ARG A 20 -10.23 5.20 3.39
N PHE A 21 -9.79 3.95 3.43
CA PHE A 21 -8.55 3.58 4.13
C PHE A 21 -7.34 4.28 3.51
N TYR A 22 -7.19 4.18 2.19
CA TYR A 22 -6.02 4.76 1.52
C TYR A 22 -6.05 6.29 1.51
N CYS A 23 -7.23 6.91 1.38
CA CYS A 23 -7.33 8.37 1.48
C CYS A 23 -6.93 8.87 2.85
N ARG A 24 -7.29 8.15 3.92
CA ARG A 24 -6.86 8.51 5.28
C ARG A 24 -5.34 8.43 5.44
N LEU A 25 -4.69 7.51 4.74
CA LEU A 25 -3.22 7.40 4.74
C LEU A 25 -2.56 8.55 3.98
N GLY A 26 -3.30 9.25 3.16
CA GLY A 26 -2.76 10.33 2.34
C GLY A 26 -2.69 10.02 0.85
N PHE A 27 -3.19 8.87 0.43
CA PHE A 27 -3.28 8.53 -0.99
C PHE A 27 -4.33 9.43 -1.65
N LYS A 28 -4.06 9.77 -2.91
CA LYS A 28 -4.92 10.62 -3.73
C LYS A 28 -5.59 9.76 -4.80
N ILE A 29 -6.88 9.99 -5.02
CA ILE A 29 -7.58 9.38 -6.14
C ILE A 29 -7.21 10.15 -7.40
N GLU A 30 -6.56 9.49 -8.34
CA GLU A 30 -6.22 10.09 -9.64
C GLU A 30 -7.38 10.00 -10.61
N TYR A 31 -8.02 8.84 -10.69
CA TYR A 31 -9.27 8.65 -11.40
C TYR A 31 -9.95 7.37 -10.93
N GLU A 32 -11.24 7.23 -11.27
CA GLU A 32 -12.00 6.04 -10.92
C GLU A 32 -13.03 5.71 -12.00
N ARG A 33 -13.41 4.44 -12.04
CA ARG A 33 -14.51 3.96 -12.88
C ARG A 33 -15.53 3.32 -11.96
N ASN A 34 -16.53 4.11 -11.56
CA ASN A 34 -17.51 3.68 -10.56
C ASN A 34 -18.30 2.46 -11.00
N ASP A 35 -18.64 2.37 -12.29
CA ASP A 35 -19.39 1.24 -12.87
C ASP A 35 -18.62 -0.07 -12.70
N GLU A 36 -17.31 -0.01 -12.78
CA GLU A 36 -16.43 -1.17 -12.70
C GLU A 36 -15.88 -1.38 -11.29
N ARG A 37 -16.24 -0.51 -10.36
CA ARG A 37 -15.72 -0.52 -8.97
C ARG A 37 -14.20 -0.56 -8.97
N PHE A 38 -13.62 0.36 -9.72
CA PHE A 38 -12.18 0.49 -9.95
C PHE A 38 -11.72 1.88 -9.57
N VAL A 39 -10.53 1.97 -8.95
CA VAL A 39 -9.90 3.24 -8.61
C VAL A 39 -8.39 3.16 -8.84
N PHE A 40 -7.83 4.26 -9.36
CA PHE A 40 -6.39 4.45 -9.52
C PHE A 40 -5.95 5.49 -8.50
N MET A 41 -5.02 5.12 -7.63
CA MET A 41 -4.57 5.99 -6.55
C MET A 41 -3.06 6.17 -6.55
N SER A 42 -2.61 7.30 -6.04
CA SER A 42 -1.18 7.60 -5.92
C SER A 42 -0.84 8.13 -4.54
N PHE A 43 0.39 7.90 -4.12
CA PHE A 43 0.94 8.45 -2.88
C PHE A 43 2.40 8.74 -3.12
N GLN A 44 2.76 10.04 -3.13
CA GLN A 44 4.07 10.47 -3.59
C GLN A 44 4.29 9.86 -4.99
N ASP A 45 5.32 9.09 -5.22
CA ASP A 45 5.58 8.48 -6.54
C ASP A 45 5.07 7.04 -6.65
N SER A 46 4.38 6.53 -5.63
CA SER A 46 3.80 5.19 -5.65
C SER A 46 2.40 5.21 -6.24
N GLN A 47 2.08 4.20 -7.04
CA GLN A 47 0.78 4.10 -7.71
C GLN A 47 0.20 2.70 -7.55
N PHE A 48 -1.10 2.64 -7.29
CA PHE A 48 -1.86 1.40 -7.18
C PHE A 48 -3.16 1.51 -7.95
N MET A 49 -3.57 0.39 -8.53
CA MET A 49 -4.93 0.20 -9.01
C MET A 49 -5.64 -0.74 -8.05
N PHE A 50 -6.92 -0.46 -7.77
CA PHE A 50 -7.76 -1.33 -6.95
C PHE A 50 -9.04 -1.63 -7.71
N GLU A 51 -9.45 -2.89 -7.73
CA GLU A 51 -10.70 -3.31 -8.33
C GLU A 51 -11.42 -4.26 -7.39
N GLN A 52 -12.71 -4.03 -7.19
CA GLN A 52 -13.49 -4.93 -6.35
C GLN A 52 -13.61 -6.30 -7.00
N ILE A 53 -13.50 -7.34 -6.20
CA ILE A 53 -13.58 -8.74 -6.66
C ILE A 53 -14.91 -8.97 -7.39
N HIS A 54 -14.82 -9.60 -8.57
CA HIS A 54 -15.97 -9.99 -9.38
C HIS A 54 -15.62 -11.22 -10.22
N ASP A 55 -16.62 -11.82 -10.85
CA ASP A 55 -16.46 -13.10 -11.53
C ASP A 55 -15.48 -13.07 -12.72
N ASP A 56 -15.36 -11.90 -13.37
CA ASP A 56 -14.48 -11.73 -14.54
C ASP A 56 -13.11 -11.16 -14.20
N GLY A 57 -12.77 -11.08 -12.91
CA GLY A 57 -11.47 -10.56 -12.44
C GLY A 57 -10.32 -11.45 -12.88
N TRP A 58 -9.14 -10.82 -13.06
CA TRP A 58 -7.93 -11.53 -13.49
C TRP A 58 -7.22 -12.14 -12.30
N ASN A 59 -7.81 -13.18 -11.73
CA ASN A 59 -7.27 -13.86 -10.56
C ASN A 59 -6.93 -15.30 -10.91
N THR A 60 -5.81 -15.76 -10.39
CA THR A 60 -5.30 -17.09 -10.68
C THR A 60 -5.94 -18.18 -9.82
N GLY A 61 -6.79 -17.80 -8.90
CA GLY A 61 -7.47 -18.74 -8.00
C GLY A 61 -8.49 -18.02 -7.15
N GLU A 62 -9.12 -18.78 -6.28
CA GLU A 62 -10.11 -18.25 -5.34
C GLU A 62 -9.45 -17.29 -4.34
N LEU A 63 -10.11 -16.17 -4.05
CA LEU A 63 -9.58 -15.14 -3.16
C LEU A 63 -10.28 -15.20 -1.81
N SER A 64 -9.48 -15.23 -0.75
CA SER A 64 -9.98 -15.21 0.63
C SER A 64 -9.04 -14.36 1.48
N TYR A 65 -9.57 -13.81 2.58
CA TYR A 65 -8.78 -13.01 3.51
C TYR A 65 -7.74 -13.89 4.23
N PRO A 66 -6.51 -13.42 4.46
CA PRO A 66 -5.94 -12.15 3.99
C PRO A 66 -5.44 -12.26 2.55
N LEU A 67 -5.73 -11.25 1.75
CA LEU A 67 -5.19 -11.16 0.39
C LEU A 67 -3.72 -10.76 0.44
N GLY A 68 -2.99 -11.08 -0.64
CA GLY A 68 -1.59 -10.71 -0.75
C GLY A 68 -0.64 -11.49 0.13
N ARG A 69 -1.02 -12.70 0.53
CA ARG A 69 -0.14 -13.57 1.31
C ARG A 69 1.16 -13.84 0.54
N GLY A 70 2.28 -13.53 1.20
CA GLY A 70 3.60 -13.65 0.57
C GLY A 70 4.07 -12.41 -0.17
N ILE A 71 3.29 -11.32 -0.13
CA ILE A 71 3.63 -10.04 -0.77
C ILE A 71 3.62 -8.93 0.27
N ASN A 72 4.59 -8.03 0.19
CA ASN A 72 4.49 -6.73 0.84
C ASN A 72 4.96 -5.68 -0.16
N PHE A 73 4.41 -4.47 -0.04
CA PHE A 73 4.75 -3.37 -0.92
C PHE A 73 5.69 -2.41 -0.20
N SER A 74 6.89 -2.25 -0.73
CA SER A 74 7.87 -1.31 -0.19
C SER A 74 7.60 0.07 -0.78
N ILE A 75 7.19 1.00 0.07
CA ILE A 75 6.79 2.34 -0.33
C ILE A 75 7.74 3.33 0.35
N ALA A 76 8.62 3.94 -0.45
CA ALA A 76 9.54 4.94 0.08
C ALA A 76 8.79 6.26 0.30
N VAL A 77 8.99 6.86 1.46
CA VAL A 77 8.38 8.15 1.82
C VAL A 77 9.46 9.12 2.26
N GLU A 78 9.21 10.42 2.09
CA GLU A 78 10.21 11.45 2.36
C GLU A 78 10.74 11.42 3.80
N ASP A 79 9.84 11.34 4.77
CA ASP A 79 10.20 11.34 6.19
C ASP A 79 9.38 10.24 6.87
N VAL A 80 9.94 9.04 6.87
CA VAL A 80 9.23 7.87 7.38
C VAL A 80 8.92 7.99 8.86
N GLU A 81 9.77 8.64 9.65
CA GLU A 81 9.52 8.81 11.09
C GLU A 81 8.36 9.75 11.35
N GLU A 82 8.29 10.87 10.64
CA GLU A 82 7.16 11.79 10.74
C GLU A 82 5.87 11.13 10.23
N PHE A 83 5.97 10.37 9.16
CA PHE A 83 4.81 9.64 8.63
C PHE A 83 4.30 8.61 9.64
N TYR A 84 5.22 7.90 10.30
CA TYR A 84 4.87 6.95 11.35
C TYR A 84 4.12 7.62 12.50
N LYS A 85 4.59 8.79 12.95
CA LYS A 85 3.92 9.57 14.00
C LYS A 85 2.51 9.98 13.56
N LEU A 86 2.36 10.46 12.33
CA LEU A 86 1.07 10.86 11.77
C LEU A 86 0.11 9.68 11.73
N VAL A 87 0.57 8.54 11.24
CA VAL A 87 -0.24 7.33 11.13
C VAL A 87 -0.74 6.88 12.51
N LYS A 88 0.11 6.95 13.53
CA LYS A 88 -0.30 6.63 14.91
C LYS A 88 -1.31 7.64 15.44
N THR A 89 -1.11 8.92 15.18
CA THR A 89 -2.04 9.98 15.58
C THR A 89 -3.42 9.78 14.96
N LEU A 90 -3.48 9.26 13.72
CA LEU A 90 -4.71 8.95 13.03
C LEU A 90 -5.34 7.63 13.47
N ASN A 91 -4.76 6.96 14.46
CA ASN A 91 -5.25 5.71 15.04
C ASN A 91 -5.27 4.54 14.07
N PHE A 92 -4.34 4.48 13.13
CA PHE A 92 -4.14 3.27 12.34
C PHE A 92 -3.55 2.17 13.21
N GLU A 93 -4.00 0.95 13.01
CA GLU A 93 -3.40 -0.22 13.63
C GLU A 93 -2.07 -0.52 12.93
N ILE A 94 -0.98 -0.56 13.70
CA ILE A 94 0.35 -0.84 13.18
C ILE A 94 0.58 -2.35 13.17
N TYR A 95 0.89 -2.90 12.00
CA TYR A 95 1.19 -4.32 11.88
C TYR A 95 2.56 -4.65 12.46
N ARG A 96 3.55 -3.80 12.18
CA ARG A 96 4.90 -3.91 12.75
C ARG A 96 5.41 -2.51 13.05
N GLU A 97 5.81 -2.28 14.29
CA GLU A 97 6.28 -0.99 14.76
C GLU A 97 7.57 -0.57 14.06
N LEU A 98 7.89 0.73 14.14
CA LEU A 98 9.07 1.29 13.49
C LEU A 98 10.35 0.59 13.98
N THR A 99 11.17 0.18 13.02
CA THR A 99 12.49 -0.40 13.28
C THR A 99 13.56 0.31 12.46
N ARG A 100 14.79 0.25 12.95
CA ARG A 100 15.97 0.74 12.25
C ARG A 100 16.93 -0.43 12.13
N ASN A 101 17.19 -0.85 10.89
CA ASN A 101 18.05 -1.99 10.62
C ASN A 101 19.16 -1.60 9.66
N LYS A 102 20.34 -2.16 9.89
CA LYS A 102 21.49 -1.90 9.04
C LYS A 102 21.73 -3.06 8.09
N TYR A 103 21.92 -2.74 6.83
CA TYR A 103 22.14 -3.73 5.77
C TYR A 103 23.33 -3.34 4.92
N GLN A 104 24.00 -4.34 4.35
CA GLN A 104 25.03 -4.11 3.36
C GLN A 104 24.39 -4.03 1.98
N VAL A 105 24.60 -2.91 1.30
CA VAL A 105 24.10 -2.69 -0.05
C VAL A 105 25.28 -2.29 -0.91
N ASN A 106 25.71 -3.20 -1.79
CA ASN A 106 26.88 -2.99 -2.66
C ASN A 106 28.13 -2.56 -1.89
N GLY A 107 28.39 -3.20 -0.74
CA GLY A 107 29.57 -2.92 0.09
C GLY A 107 29.46 -1.71 1.00
N THR A 108 28.33 -1.01 0.98
CA THR A 108 28.07 0.15 1.85
C THR A 108 27.03 -0.21 2.89
N GLU A 109 27.23 0.21 4.15
CA GLU A 109 26.24 0.03 5.21
C GLU A 109 25.14 1.08 5.05
N GLU A 110 23.89 0.62 4.91
CA GLU A 110 22.72 1.47 4.81
C GLU A 110 21.78 1.19 5.96
N THR A 111 21.15 2.23 6.49
CA THR A 111 20.14 2.10 7.54
C THR A 111 18.76 2.18 6.91
N GLN A 112 17.97 1.13 7.06
CA GLN A 112 16.58 1.11 6.62
C GLN A 112 15.67 1.35 7.82
N ILE A 113 14.84 2.37 7.72
CA ILE A 113 13.86 2.75 8.74
C ILE A 113 12.51 2.40 8.15
N GLU A 114 11.75 1.54 8.84
CA GLU A 114 10.49 1.05 8.24
C GLU A 114 9.47 0.64 9.30
N PHE A 115 8.21 0.67 8.89
CA PHE A 115 7.10 0.12 9.65
C PHE A 115 6.06 -0.45 8.68
N LEU A 116 5.16 -1.31 9.18
CA LEU A 116 4.17 -1.94 8.32
C LEU A 116 2.76 -1.69 8.82
N ILE A 117 1.85 -1.50 7.86
CA ILE A 117 0.41 -1.44 8.08
C ILE A 117 -0.23 -2.51 7.22
N GLN A 118 -1.25 -3.16 7.74
CA GLN A 118 -2.07 -4.08 6.96
C GLN A 118 -3.36 -3.37 6.54
N ASP A 119 -3.69 -3.43 5.26
CA ASP A 119 -4.89 -2.79 4.75
C ASP A 119 -6.14 -3.65 5.04
N PRO A 120 -7.37 -3.16 4.79
CA PRO A 120 -8.59 -3.91 5.08
C PRO A 120 -8.72 -5.23 4.32
N ASN A 121 -7.97 -5.41 3.25
CA ASN A 121 -8.02 -6.61 2.43
C ASN A 121 -6.99 -7.65 2.85
N GLY A 122 -6.02 -7.26 3.67
CA GLY A 122 -4.93 -8.13 4.11
C GLY A 122 -3.56 -7.77 3.53
N TYR A 123 -3.49 -6.83 2.59
CA TYR A 123 -2.22 -6.45 1.96
C TYR A 123 -1.32 -5.73 2.96
N LEU A 124 -0.03 -6.06 2.92
CA LEU A 124 0.98 -5.42 3.76
C LEU A 124 1.65 -4.26 3.02
N LEU A 125 1.60 -3.09 3.64
CA LEU A 125 2.25 -1.88 3.16
C LEU A 125 3.46 -1.63 4.05
N ARG A 126 4.65 -1.63 3.48
CA ARG A 126 5.88 -1.36 4.19
C ARG A 126 6.37 0.04 3.82
N PHE A 127 6.24 0.97 4.77
CA PHE A 127 6.70 2.35 4.57
C PHE A 127 8.14 2.45 5.03
N THR A 128 9.00 3.01 4.18
CA THR A 128 10.44 2.96 4.36
C THR A 128 11.09 4.25 3.87
N ASN A 129 12.34 4.46 4.27
CA ASN A 129 13.13 5.60 3.80
C ASN A 129 13.80 5.38 2.43
N TRP A 130 13.82 4.13 1.93
CA TRP A 130 14.31 3.82 0.58
C TRP A 130 13.86 2.46 0.06
#